data_8d7da1b1da5ca2acd6e11115316045c6
#
_entry.id   8d7da1b1da5ca2acd6e11115316045c6
#
_cell.length_a   1.000
_cell.length_b   1.000
_cell.length_c   1.000
_cell.angle_alpha   90.00
_cell.angle_beta   90.00
_cell.angle_gamma   90.00
#
_symmetry.space_group_name_H-M   'P 1'
#
loop_
_entity.id
_entity.type
_entity.pdbx_description
1 polymer ?
#
loop_
_entity_poly.entity_id
_entity_poly.type
_entity_poly.pdbx_seq_one_letter_code
_entity_poly.pdbx_strand_id
1 'polypeptide(L)'
;MAPSAHATVRKAVFPVAGLGTRFLPATKASPKEMLPVVDKPLIQYAVEEAYAAGIRHMIFVTGRSKRAIEDHFDTAYELENELETAGKTDLLELVRSVQPHDMDCAFVRQPRSLGLGHAVLCAEPLIGNEPFAVLLADDLMRGPV
;
A
#
# COMPACT_ATOMS: atom_id res chain seq x y z
N MET A 1 1.72 -28.25 -28.23
CA MET A 1 1.40 -26.96 -27.64
C MET A 1 2.05 -26.91 -26.27
N ALA A 2 3.02 -26.06 -26.08
CA ALA A 2 3.59 -25.87 -24.75
C ALA A 2 2.47 -25.30 -23.85
N PRO A 3 2.32 -25.76 -22.58
CA PRO A 3 1.41 -25.13 -21.67
C PRO A 3 1.78 -23.66 -21.56
N SER A 4 0.80 -22.76 -21.72
CA SER A 4 1.03 -21.35 -21.50
C SER A 4 1.56 -21.19 -20.08
N ALA A 5 2.80 -20.73 -19.96
CA ALA A 5 3.33 -20.37 -18.68
C ALA A 5 2.35 -19.34 -18.07
N HIS A 6 1.69 -19.69 -16.97
CA HIS A 6 0.85 -18.75 -16.27
C HIS A 6 1.72 -17.54 -15.90
N ALA A 7 1.38 -16.38 -16.44
CA ALA A 7 2.13 -15.16 -16.15
C ALA A 7 2.04 -14.89 -14.63
N THR A 8 3.20 -14.76 -14.00
CA THR A 8 3.29 -14.47 -12.57
C THR A 8 2.76 -13.08 -12.29
N VAL A 9 1.88 -12.93 -11.31
CA VAL A 9 1.38 -11.63 -10.86
C VAL A 9 2.50 -10.92 -10.07
N ARG A 10 2.93 -9.78 -10.56
CA ARG A 10 3.97 -8.97 -9.94
C ARG A 10 3.52 -7.58 -9.52
N LYS A 11 2.33 -7.17 -9.95
CA LYS A 11 1.74 -5.86 -9.68
C LYS A 11 0.47 -6.00 -8.85
N ALA A 12 0.29 -5.10 -7.90
CA ALA A 12 -0.94 -4.98 -7.12
C ALA A 12 -1.46 -3.54 -7.16
N VAL A 13 -2.76 -3.40 -7.23
CA VAL A 13 -3.46 -2.12 -7.16
C VAL A 13 -4.18 -2.03 -5.83
N PHE A 14 -3.94 -0.95 -5.11
CA PHE A 14 -4.56 -0.62 -3.83
C PHE A 14 -5.45 0.61 -3.99
N PRO A 15 -6.77 0.44 -4.16
CA PRO A 15 -7.70 1.56 -4.20
C PRO A 15 -7.87 2.16 -2.80
N VAL A 16 -7.31 3.35 -2.57
CA VAL A 16 -7.29 4.01 -1.26
C VAL A 16 -7.82 5.46 -1.32
N ALA A 17 -8.58 5.78 -2.35
CA ALA A 17 -9.11 7.14 -2.56
C ALA A 17 -10.38 7.47 -1.77
N GLY A 18 -11.03 6.49 -1.13
CA GLY A 18 -12.28 6.67 -0.40
C GLY A 18 -12.16 7.61 0.80
N LEU A 19 -13.25 8.25 1.18
CA LEU A 19 -13.28 9.28 2.23
C LEU A 19 -13.27 8.72 3.67
N GLY A 20 -13.54 7.44 3.86
CA GLY A 20 -13.53 6.80 5.18
C GLY A 20 -14.65 7.27 6.10
N THR A 21 -15.81 7.60 5.56
CA THR A 21 -16.93 8.15 6.33
C THR A 21 -17.47 7.21 7.41
N ARG A 22 -17.34 5.91 7.23
CA ARG A 22 -17.78 4.90 8.21
C ARG A 22 -16.95 4.91 9.49
N PHE A 23 -15.76 5.50 9.48
CA PHE A 23 -14.83 5.54 10.61
C PHE A 23 -14.70 6.92 11.24
N LEU A 24 -15.59 7.85 10.90
CA LEU A 24 -15.62 9.17 11.52
C LEU A 24 -15.94 9.06 13.04
N PRO A 25 -15.32 9.88 13.90
CA PRO A 25 -14.41 10.99 13.59
C PRO A 25 -12.93 10.61 13.43
N ALA A 26 -12.56 9.33 13.57
CA ALA A 26 -11.16 8.89 13.50
C ALA A 26 -10.49 9.25 12.15
N THR A 27 -11.26 9.26 11.08
CA THR A 27 -10.78 9.56 9.72
C THR A 27 -10.91 11.03 9.32
N LYS A 28 -11.28 11.91 10.23
CA LYS A 28 -11.44 13.34 9.92
C LYS A 28 -10.15 13.97 9.38
N ALA A 29 -9.03 13.64 10.00
CA ALA A 29 -7.70 14.16 9.62
C ALA A 29 -6.71 13.07 9.21
N SER A 30 -7.14 11.82 9.17
CA SER A 30 -6.29 10.67 8.85
C SER A 30 -7.01 9.70 7.93
N PRO A 31 -6.35 9.18 6.89
CA PRO A 31 -6.94 8.14 6.04
C PRO A 31 -7.32 6.90 6.87
N LYS A 32 -8.45 6.27 6.53
CA LYS A 32 -8.88 5.02 7.18
C LYS A 32 -7.81 3.92 7.07
N GLU A 33 -7.08 3.91 5.98
CA GLU A 33 -6.02 2.95 5.68
C GLU A 33 -4.80 3.12 6.61
N MET A 34 -4.68 4.29 7.26
CA MET A 34 -3.63 4.58 8.24
C MET A 34 -4.05 4.33 9.69
N LEU A 35 -5.29 3.91 9.93
CA LEU A 35 -5.71 3.52 11.27
C LEU A 35 -4.90 2.30 11.72
N PRO A 36 -4.34 2.34 12.95
CA PRO A 36 -3.50 1.26 13.41
C PRO A 36 -4.31 0.02 13.79
N VAL A 37 -3.77 -1.14 13.45
CA VAL A 37 -4.19 -2.43 13.99
C VAL A 37 -2.99 -2.95 14.80
N VAL A 38 -3.07 -2.89 16.11
CA VAL A 38 -1.98 -3.11 17.06
C VAL A 38 -0.92 -2.01 16.91
N ASP A 39 0.10 -2.20 16.08
CA ASP A 39 1.25 -1.29 15.94
C ASP A 39 1.54 -0.89 14.48
N LYS A 40 0.74 -1.38 13.53
CA LYS A 40 0.91 -1.08 12.11
C LYS A 40 -0.35 -0.47 11.51
N PRO A 41 -0.21 0.46 10.55
CA PRO A 41 -1.35 0.93 9.79
C PRO A 41 -2.01 -0.20 9.01
N LEU A 42 -3.31 -0.13 8.86
CA LEU A 42 -4.10 -1.15 8.15
C LEU A 42 -3.55 -1.45 6.74
N ILE A 43 -3.17 -0.42 5.99
CA ILE A 43 -2.59 -0.57 4.64
C ILE A 43 -1.31 -1.41 4.63
N GLN A 44 -0.51 -1.35 5.68
CA GLN A 44 0.75 -2.10 5.73
C GLN A 44 0.51 -3.61 5.73
N TYR A 45 -0.54 -4.10 6.39
CA TYR A 45 -0.91 -5.52 6.35
C TYR A 45 -1.21 -5.99 4.94
N ALA A 46 -1.95 -5.19 4.16
CA ALA A 46 -2.28 -5.51 2.78
C ALA A 46 -1.02 -5.53 1.89
N VAL A 47 -0.12 -4.60 2.07
CA VAL A 47 1.15 -4.54 1.33
C VAL A 47 2.06 -5.71 1.70
N GLU A 48 2.16 -6.06 2.98
CA GLU A 48 2.94 -7.22 3.44
C GLU A 48 2.39 -8.53 2.85
N GLU A 49 1.08 -8.69 2.78
CA GLU A 49 0.43 -9.83 2.15
C GLU A 49 0.77 -9.93 0.66
N ALA A 50 0.68 -8.84 -0.06
CA ALA A 50 1.04 -8.78 -1.47
C ALA A 50 2.53 -9.10 -1.69
N TYR A 51 3.40 -8.56 -0.84
CA TYR A 51 4.84 -8.82 -0.89
C TYR A 51 5.16 -10.30 -0.65
N ALA A 52 4.52 -10.90 0.36
CA ALA A 52 4.69 -12.33 0.66
C ALA A 52 4.20 -13.23 -0.48
N ALA A 53 3.24 -12.77 -1.28
CA ALA A 53 2.75 -13.47 -2.47
C ALA A 53 3.66 -13.31 -3.70
N GLY A 54 4.75 -12.58 -3.61
CA GLY A 54 5.70 -12.35 -4.69
C GLY A 54 5.50 -11.06 -5.49
N ILE A 55 4.54 -10.24 -5.11
CA ILE A 55 4.30 -8.94 -5.75
C ILE A 55 5.38 -7.95 -5.31
N ARG A 56 5.89 -7.16 -6.25
CA ARG A 56 6.98 -6.21 -6.01
C ARG A 56 6.66 -4.79 -6.44
N HIS A 57 5.61 -4.59 -7.22
CA HIS A 57 5.16 -3.28 -7.69
C HIS A 57 3.81 -2.96 -7.08
N MET A 58 3.80 -2.04 -6.12
CA MET A 58 2.60 -1.62 -5.40
C MET A 58 2.10 -0.31 -6.00
N ILE A 59 0.88 -0.31 -6.51
CA ILE A 59 0.26 0.85 -7.15
C ILE A 59 -0.91 1.31 -6.31
N PHE A 60 -0.78 2.49 -5.72
CA PHE A 60 -1.83 3.08 -4.89
C PHE A 60 -2.64 4.08 -5.71
N VAL A 61 -3.94 3.88 -5.77
CA VAL A 61 -4.85 4.85 -6.36
C VAL A 61 -5.39 5.73 -5.23
N THR A 62 -4.87 6.95 -5.16
CA THR A 62 -5.08 7.88 -4.06
C THR A 62 -6.00 9.04 -4.45
N GLY A 63 -6.30 9.88 -3.49
CA GLY A 63 -7.05 11.11 -3.65
C GLY A 63 -6.52 12.18 -2.71
N ARG A 64 -7.28 13.25 -2.55
CA ARG A 64 -6.96 14.29 -1.57
C ARG A 64 -6.90 13.68 -0.16
N SER A 65 -6.06 14.27 0.70
CA SER A 65 -5.91 13.89 2.10
C SER A 65 -5.37 12.47 2.33
N LYS A 66 -4.68 11.89 1.34
CA LYS A 66 -4.05 10.57 1.44
C LYS A 66 -2.51 10.63 1.55
N ARG A 67 -1.96 11.81 1.82
CA ARG A 67 -0.51 12.04 1.93
C ARG A 67 0.17 11.13 2.96
N ALA A 68 -0.52 10.83 4.06
CA ALA A 68 0.04 9.95 5.09
C ALA A 68 0.37 8.54 4.58
N ILE A 69 -0.35 8.03 3.58
CA ILE A 69 -0.04 6.75 2.94
C ILE A 69 1.25 6.85 2.14
N GLU A 70 1.42 7.90 1.37
CA GLU A 70 2.64 8.15 0.61
C GLU A 70 3.85 8.29 1.54
N ASP A 71 3.71 9.08 2.59
CA ASP A 71 4.78 9.30 3.57
C ASP A 71 5.15 8.01 4.31
N HIS A 72 4.18 7.14 4.58
CA HIS A 72 4.43 5.88 5.28
C HIS A 72 5.35 4.94 4.49
N PHE A 73 5.21 4.93 3.17
CA PHE A 73 6.01 4.08 2.27
C PHE A 73 7.19 4.82 1.64
N ASP A 74 7.51 6.00 2.13
CA ASP A 74 8.66 6.77 1.71
C ASP A 74 9.81 6.63 2.71
N THR A 75 11.00 7.06 2.30
CA THR A 75 12.16 7.09 3.18
C THR A 75 12.02 8.23 4.19
N ALA A 76 12.01 7.88 5.46
CA ALA A 76 12.00 8.86 6.56
C ALA A 76 13.44 9.20 6.98
N TYR A 77 14.16 9.92 6.13
CA TYR A 77 15.59 10.17 6.29
C TYR A 77 15.98 10.75 7.66
N GLU A 78 15.26 11.74 8.13
CA GLU A 78 15.56 12.38 9.42
C GLU A 78 15.37 11.41 10.58
N LEU A 79 14.28 10.65 10.58
CA LEU A 79 13.99 9.64 11.59
C LEU A 79 15.05 8.53 11.57
N GLU A 80 15.38 8.01 10.40
CA GLU A 80 16.38 6.96 10.25
C GLU A 80 17.75 7.42 10.73
N ASN A 81 18.15 8.64 10.38
CA ASN A 81 19.41 9.22 10.81
C ASN A 81 19.47 9.41 12.35
N GLU A 82 18.38 9.85 12.94
CA GLU A 82 18.28 9.99 14.40
C GLU A 82 18.40 8.63 15.12
N LEU A 83 17.70 7.61 14.62
CA LEU A 83 17.77 6.26 15.17
C LEU A 83 19.15 5.64 15.02
N GLU A 84 19.80 5.84 13.91
CA GLU A 84 21.16 5.37 13.65
C GLU A 84 22.17 6.05 14.60
N THR A 85 22.09 7.37 14.74
CA THR A 85 22.95 8.15 15.63
C THR A 85 22.75 7.77 17.10
N ALA A 86 21.53 7.46 17.51
CA ALA A 86 21.19 7.02 18.86
C ALA A 86 21.50 5.52 19.13
N GLY A 87 21.96 4.78 18.11
CA GLY A 87 22.26 3.35 18.22
C GLY A 87 21.02 2.47 18.38
N LYS A 88 19.84 2.96 18.04
CA LYS A 88 18.56 2.22 18.14
C LYS A 88 18.34 1.34 16.91
N THR A 89 19.18 0.32 16.78
CA THR A 89 19.24 -0.56 15.60
C THR A 89 17.93 -1.29 15.34
N ASP A 90 17.27 -1.81 16.38
CA ASP A 90 16.01 -2.56 16.24
C ASP A 90 14.89 -1.67 15.67
N LEU A 91 14.77 -0.43 16.16
CA LEU A 91 13.80 0.53 15.64
C LEU A 91 14.13 0.97 14.22
N LEU A 92 15.41 1.12 13.91
CA LEU A 92 15.87 1.46 12.56
C LEU A 92 15.49 0.37 11.56
N GLU A 93 15.71 -0.89 11.90
CA GLU A 93 15.32 -2.03 11.07
C GLU A 93 13.79 -2.09 10.89
N LEU A 94 13.04 -1.83 11.96
CA LEU A 94 11.58 -1.78 11.89
C LEU A 94 11.08 -0.72 10.91
N VAL A 95 11.64 0.49 10.96
CA VAL A 95 11.29 1.58 10.05
C VAL A 95 11.64 1.22 8.60
N ARG A 96 12.81 0.68 8.36
CA ARG A 96 13.26 0.27 7.02
C ARG A 96 12.49 -0.91 6.45
N SER A 97 11.97 -1.79 7.31
CA SER A 97 11.20 -2.97 6.87
C SER A 97 9.85 -2.64 6.26
N VAL A 98 9.32 -1.43 6.46
CA VAL A 98 8.05 -0.98 5.89
C VAL A 98 8.11 -1.01 4.36
N GLN A 99 9.25 -0.61 3.79
CA GLN A 99 9.48 -0.66 2.35
C GLN A 99 10.77 -1.42 2.06
N PRO A 100 10.70 -2.73 1.77
CA PRO A 100 11.86 -3.50 1.31
C PRO A 100 12.48 -2.89 0.06
N HIS A 101 13.80 -2.99 -0.07
CA HIS A 101 14.55 -2.37 -1.17
C HIS A 101 14.19 -2.91 -2.56
N ASP A 102 13.63 -4.12 -2.64
CA ASP A 102 13.19 -4.75 -3.89
C ASP A 102 11.70 -4.53 -4.20
N MET A 103 11.03 -3.62 -3.49
CA MET A 103 9.65 -3.25 -3.68
C MET A 103 9.53 -1.80 -4.14
N ASP A 104 8.74 -1.59 -5.19
CA ASP A 104 8.44 -0.26 -5.71
C ASP A 104 7.04 0.17 -5.29
N CYS A 105 6.87 1.45 -4.98
CA CYS A 105 5.57 2.08 -4.76
C CYS A 105 5.35 3.18 -5.78
N ALA A 106 4.19 3.16 -6.42
CA ALA A 106 3.75 4.22 -7.33
C ALA A 106 2.38 4.73 -6.89
N PHE A 107 2.14 6.02 -7.10
CA PHE A 107 0.92 6.68 -6.66
C PHE A 107 0.25 7.36 -7.85
N VAL A 108 -1.03 7.04 -8.05
CA VAL A 108 -1.88 7.62 -9.09
C VAL A 108 -3.09 8.24 -8.43
N ARG A 109 -3.53 9.40 -8.89
CA ARG A 109 -4.73 10.01 -8.34
C ARG A 109 -5.99 9.58 -9.08
N GLN A 110 -7.04 9.29 -8.30
CA GLN A 110 -8.41 9.29 -8.78
C GLN A 110 -8.98 10.69 -8.55
N PRO A 111 -9.11 11.52 -9.58
CA PRO A 111 -9.51 12.92 -9.39
C PRO A 111 -10.98 13.08 -9.01
N ARG A 112 -11.81 12.09 -9.31
CA ARG A 112 -13.24 12.06 -9.01
C ARG A 112 -13.62 10.71 -8.41
N SER A 113 -14.49 10.74 -7.41
CA SER A 113 -14.97 9.54 -6.71
C SER A 113 -16.03 8.81 -7.56
N LEU A 114 -15.60 8.06 -8.54
CA LEU A 114 -16.46 7.36 -9.51
C LEU A 114 -16.55 5.84 -9.25
N GLY A 115 -16.18 5.41 -8.06
CA GLY A 115 -16.31 4.02 -7.63
C GLY A 115 -15.05 3.18 -7.82
N LEU A 116 -15.14 1.92 -7.38
CA LEU A 116 -14.01 0.99 -7.35
C LEU A 116 -13.47 0.66 -8.74
N GLY A 117 -14.34 0.38 -9.70
CA GLY A 117 -13.92 0.05 -11.07
C GLY A 117 -13.14 1.19 -11.71
N HIS A 118 -13.58 2.42 -11.51
CA HIS A 118 -12.87 3.61 -11.99
C HIS A 118 -11.53 3.79 -11.30
N ALA A 119 -11.46 3.53 -10.00
CA ALA A 119 -10.20 3.58 -9.26
C ALA A 119 -9.16 2.61 -9.85
N VAL A 120 -9.57 1.38 -10.11
CA VAL A 120 -8.69 0.38 -10.75
C VAL A 120 -8.27 0.84 -12.15
N LEU A 121 -9.19 1.41 -12.93
CA LEU A 121 -8.89 1.93 -14.27
C LEU A 121 -7.84 3.05 -14.23
N CYS A 122 -7.80 3.86 -13.18
CA CYS A 122 -6.78 4.90 -13.02
C CYS A 122 -5.34 4.34 -12.97
N ALA A 123 -5.17 3.07 -12.64
CA ALA A 123 -3.88 2.40 -12.61
C ALA A 123 -3.41 1.85 -13.97
N GLU A 124 -4.26 1.89 -14.99
CA GLU A 124 -3.99 1.33 -16.32
C GLU A 124 -2.63 1.73 -16.91
N PRO A 125 -2.22 3.01 -16.86
CA PRO A 125 -0.92 3.42 -17.43
C PRO A 125 0.28 2.74 -16.78
N LEU A 126 0.16 2.28 -15.54
CA LEU A 126 1.21 1.61 -14.79
C LEU A 126 1.14 0.08 -14.90
N ILE A 127 -0.02 -0.46 -15.24
CA ILE A 127 -0.26 -1.90 -15.35
C ILE A 127 0.10 -2.41 -16.76
N GLY A 128 -0.33 -1.68 -17.79
CA GLY A 128 -0.20 -2.16 -19.17
C GLY A 128 -1.03 -3.42 -19.41
N ASN A 129 -0.43 -4.40 -20.07
CA ASN A 129 -1.08 -5.68 -20.40
C ASN A 129 -0.68 -6.82 -19.45
N GLU A 130 -0.15 -6.50 -18.28
CA GLU A 130 0.27 -7.51 -17.31
C GLU A 130 -0.88 -7.92 -16.39
N PRO A 131 -0.88 -9.16 -15.91
CA PRO A 131 -1.79 -9.57 -14.86
C PRO A 131 -1.47 -8.80 -13.57
N PHE A 132 -2.50 -8.49 -12.79
CA PHE A 132 -2.35 -7.76 -11.55
C PHE A 132 -3.39 -8.20 -10.52
N ALA A 133 -3.07 -7.98 -9.25
CA ALA A 133 -4.01 -8.18 -8.15
C ALA A 133 -4.62 -6.84 -7.73
N VAL A 134 -5.83 -6.90 -7.19
CA VAL A 134 -6.48 -5.76 -6.52
C VAL A 134 -6.67 -6.14 -5.06
N LEU A 135 -6.14 -5.33 -4.15
CA LEU A 135 -6.28 -5.54 -2.71
C LEU A 135 -7.03 -4.36 -2.09
N LEU A 136 -8.07 -4.69 -1.32
CA LEU A 136 -8.84 -3.71 -0.56
C LEU A 136 -8.23 -3.59 0.84
N ALA A 137 -7.57 -2.49 1.11
CA ALA A 137 -6.78 -2.30 2.33
C ALA A 137 -7.62 -2.20 3.62
N ASP A 138 -8.92 -1.96 3.51
CA ASP A 138 -9.85 -1.89 4.64
C ASP A 138 -10.51 -3.24 4.98
N ASP A 139 -10.18 -4.29 4.26
CA ASP A 139 -10.66 -5.66 4.49
C ASP A 139 -9.52 -6.54 5.03
N LEU A 140 -9.28 -6.47 6.33
CA LEU A 140 -8.32 -7.37 6.98
C LEU A 140 -9.03 -8.68 7.33
N MET A 141 -8.68 -9.74 6.62
CA MET A 141 -9.24 -11.07 6.85
C MET A 141 -8.15 -12.05 7.28
N ARG A 142 -8.49 -12.90 8.24
CA ARG A 142 -7.63 -14.00 8.65
C ARG A 142 -8.22 -15.30 8.10
N GLY A 143 -7.49 -15.95 7.22
CA GLY A 143 -7.87 -17.26 6.66
C GLY A 143 -7.06 -18.39 7.26
N PRO A 144 -7.43 -19.65 6.95
CA PRO A 144 -6.60 -20.79 7.27
C PRO A 144 -5.27 -20.70 6.51
N VAL A 145 -4.19 -21.02 7.18
CA VAL A 145 -2.84 -21.06 6.61
C VAL A 145 -2.67 -22.35 5.80
#